data_332b808ed019e9ac2d66631fab546757
#
_entry.id   332b808ed019e9ac2d66631fab546757
#
_cell.length_a   1.000
_cell.length_b   1.000
_cell.length_c   1.000
_cell.angle_alpha   90.00
_cell.angle_beta   90.00
_cell.angle_gamma   90.00
#
_symmetry.space_group_name_H-M   'P 1'
#
loop_
_entity.id
_entity.type
_entity.pdbx_description
1 polymer ?
#
loop_
_entity_poly.entity_id
_entity_poly.type
_entity_poly.pdbx_seq_one_letter_code
_entity_poly.pdbx_strand_id
1 'polypeptide(L)'
;MASVLQALPARTRPTEVAGEVARYFGAVSILLVGAVHAQQYYGAYFSVVPTIGTLFLLSFVGSGVVGTVLLAPVRRLGRNAGDLILVLAALGAIGIAVGSLASLLVSEYMPLFGFMESGYRLAIVLALLFDALTTVFLGLFVLIVARNHAAQPPITTERKAR
;
A
#
# COMPACT_ATOMS: atom_id res chain seq x y z
N MET A 1 -3.04 -31.95 38.76
CA MET A 1 -1.77 -31.56 38.09
C MET A 1 -1.86 -31.61 36.55
N ALA A 2 -2.98 -31.32 35.93
CA ALA A 2 -3.19 -31.52 34.48
C ALA A 2 -3.59 -30.23 33.69
N SER A 3 -3.45 -29.03 34.26
CA SER A 3 -3.95 -27.81 33.59
C SER A 3 -2.89 -26.75 33.28
N VAL A 4 -1.58 -27.05 33.36
CA VAL A 4 -0.50 -26.08 33.12
C VAL A 4 0.09 -26.19 31.71
N LEU A 5 -0.27 -27.20 30.92
CA LEU A 5 0.33 -27.46 29.60
C LEU A 5 -0.39 -26.80 28.40
N GLN A 6 -1.39 -25.94 28.59
CA GLN A 6 -2.19 -25.38 27.48
C GLN A 6 -1.88 -23.93 27.09
N ALA A 7 -0.80 -23.36 27.57
CA ALA A 7 -0.43 -21.96 27.26
C ALA A 7 0.89 -21.88 26.44
N LEU A 8 1.09 -22.73 25.45
CA LEU A 8 2.10 -22.42 24.43
C LEU A 8 1.53 -21.36 23.49
N PRO A 9 2.21 -20.21 23.30
CA PRO A 9 1.75 -19.20 22.37
C PRO A 9 1.62 -19.83 20.99
N ALA A 10 0.47 -19.62 20.35
CA ALA A 10 0.21 -20.11 18.99
C ALA A 10 1.38 -19.64 18.10
N ARG A 11 2.14 -20.61 17.56
CA ARG A 11 3.23 -20.33 16.63
C ARG A 11 2.66 -19.52 15.46
N THR A 12 3.06 -18.26 15.34
CA THR A 12 2.70 -17.41 14.19
C THR A 12 3.10 -18.15 12.91
N ARG A 13 2.14 -18.35 12.02
CA ARG A 13 2.42 -19.04 10.75
C ARG A 13 3.43 -18.23 9.94
N PRO A 14 4.44 -18.85 9.31
CA PRO A 14 5.43 -18.12 8.50
C PRO A 14 4.79 -17.19 7.45
N THR A 15 3.64 -17.56 6.91
CA THR A 15 2.87 -16.75 5.97
C THR A 15 2.28 -15.49 6.60
N GLU A 16 1.93 -15.50 7.90
CA GLU A 16 1.44 -14.31 8.60
C GLU A 16 2.59 -13.31 8.81
N VAL A 17 3.77 -13.80 9.19
CA VAL A 17 4.96 -12.96 9.32
C VAL A 17 5.35 -12.33 7.97
N ALA A 18 5.36 -13.12 6.90
CA ALA A 18 5.66 -12.63 5.56
C ALA A 18 4.65 -11.54 5.12
N GLY A 19 3.36 -11.71 5.43
CA GLY A 19 2.33 -10.71 5.17
C GLY A 19 2.56 -9.40 5.92
N GLU A 20 2.91 -9.48 7.21
CA GLU A 20 3.24 -8.28 8.00
C GLU A 20 4.49 -7.56 7.47
N VAL A 21 5.56 -8.30 7.17
CA VAL A 21 6.78 -7.74 6.58
C VAL A 21 6.45 -7.02 5.27
N ALA A 22 5.72 -7.68 4.35
CA ALA A 22 5.30 -7.09 3.09
C ALA A 22 4.47 -5.82 3.30
N ARG A 23 3.52 -5.82 4.25
CA ARG A 23 2.71 -4.65 4.60
C ARG A 23 3.57 -3.47 5.06
N TYR A 24 4.53 -3.70 5.98
CA TYR A 24 5.37 -2.62 6.50
C TYR A 24 6.34 -2.07 5.44
N PHE A 25 6.98 -2.94 4.64
CA PHE A 25 7.83 -2.48 3.55
C PHE A 25 7.04 -1.70 2.51
N GLY A 26 5.84 -2.18 2.12
CA GLY A 26 4.96 -1.45 1.22
C GLY A 26 4.48 -0.12 1.79
N ALA A 27 4.16 -0.06 3.10
CA ALA A 27 3.76 1.17 3.77
C ALA A 27 4.90 2.22 3.79
N VAL A 28 6.12 1.81 4.07
CA VAL A 28 7.28 2.71 3.99
C VAL A 28 7.50 3.18 2.56
N SER A 29 7.41 2.27 1.58
CA SER A 29 7.60 2.62 0.16
C SER A 29 6.58 3.66 -0.31
N ILE A 30 5.28 3.50 0.01
CA ILE A 30 4.26 4.50 -0.40
C ILE A 30 4.45 5.85 0.31
N LEU A 31 4.92 5.88 1.55
CA LEU A 31 5.27 7.13 2.22
C LEU A 31 6.46 7.84 1.54
N LEU A 32 7.43 7.08 1.04
CA LEU A 32 8.55 7.62 0.26
C LEU A 32 8.08 8.12 -1.11
N VAL A 33 7.12 7.44 -1.77
CA VAL A 33 6.41 7.98 -2.95
C VAL A 33 5.83 9.34 -2.63
N GLY A 34 5.07 9.46 -1.53
CA GLY A 34 4.52 10.73 -1.08
C GLY A 34 5.58 11.81 -0.88
N ALA A 35 6.70 11.47 -0.25
CA ALA A 35 7.81 12.41 -0.03
C ALA A 35 8.42 12.91 -1.35
N VAL A 36 8.60 12.05 -2.35
CA VAL A 36 9.06 12.44 -3.69
C VAL A 36 8.06 13.40 -4.35
N HIS A 37 6.75 13.09 -4.28
CA HIS A 37 5.71 13.97 -4.84
C HIS A 37 5.65 15.32 -4.14
N ALA A 38 5.80 15.35 -2.81
CA ALA A 38 5.89 16.59 -2.04
C ALA A 38 7.11 17.43 -2.46
N GLN A 39 8.25 16.79 -2.63
CA GLN A 39 9.47 17.46 -3.08
C GLN A 39 9.31 18.06 -4.49
N GLN A 40 8.65 17.33 -5.40
CA GLN A 40 8.36 17.87 -6.74
C GLN A 40 7.36 19.05 -6.66
N TYR A 41 6.31 18.93 -5.84
CA TYR A 41 5.32 19.99 -5.69
C TYR A 41 5.92 21.27 -5.13
N TYR A 42 6.66 21.19 -4.01
CA TYR A 42 7.21 22.37 -3.30
C TYR A 42 8.59 22.81 -3.82
N GLY A 43 9.47 21.86 -4.13
CA GLY A 43 10.87 22.12 -4.43
C GLY A 43 11.18 22.29 -5.93
N ALA A 44 10.39 21.65 -6.81
CA ALA A 44 10.60 21.74 -8.26
C ALA A 44 9.59 22.65 -8.98
N TYR A 45 8.87 23.48 -8.23
CA TYR A 45 7.90 24.47 -8.75
C TYR A 45 6.71 23.89 -9.53
N PHE A 46 6.43 22.58 -9.43
CA PHE A 46 5.26 22.01 -10.12
C PHE A 46 3.92 22.52 -9.57
N SER A 47 3.91 23.14 -8.39
CA SER A 47 2.74 23.82 -7.83
C SER A 47 2.14 24.90 -8.73
N VAL A 48 2.94 25.48 -9.64
CA VAL A 48 2.45 26.51 -10.61
C VAL A 48 1.86 25.91 -11.89
N VAL A 49 1.99 24.57 -12.10
CA VAL A 49 1.38 23.87 -13.23
C VAL A 49 0.04 23.28 -12.78
N PRO A 50 -1.12 23.84 -13.16
CA PRO A 50 -2.40 23.59 -12.49
C PRO A 50 -2.75 22.11 -12.32
N THR A 51 -2.79 21.33 -13.40
CA THR A 51 -3.20 19.91 -13.36
C THR A 51 -2.10 19.03 -12.75
N ILE A 52 -0.87 19.21 -13.20
CA ILE A 52 0.28 18.40 -12.73
C ILE A 52 0.54 18.65 -11.23
N GLY A 53 0.54 19.92 -10.81
CA GLY A 53 0.69 20.27 -9.39
C GLY A 53 -0.42 19.66 -8.53
N THR A 54 -1.67 19.73 -8.99
CA THR A 54 -2.79 19.09 -8.27
C THR A 54 -2.59 17.58 -8.15
N LEU A 55 -2.14 16.89 -9.20
CA LEU A 55 -1.86 15.45 -9.15
C LEU A 55 -0.71 15.12 -8.18
N PHE A 56 0.36 15.90 -8.14
CA PHE A 56 1.44 15.72 -7.17
C PHE A 56 0.96 15.93 -5.73
N LEU A 57 0.13 16.95 -5.49
CA LEU A 57 -0.44 17.21 -4.16
C LEU A 57 -1.36 16.06 -3.73
N LEU A 58 -2.24 15.58 -4.61
CA LEU A 58 -3.13 14.44 -4.33
C LEU A 58 -2.34 13.16 -4.07
N SER A 59 -1.28 12.89 -4.84
CA SER A 59 -0.40 11.76 -4.63
C SER A 59 0.33 11.85 -3.28
N PHE A 60 0.82 13.03 -2.90
CA PHE A 60 1.44 13.26 -1.59
C PHE A 60 0.46 13.01 -0.44
N VAL A 61 -0.71 13.66 -0.47
CA VAL A 61 -1.71 13.52 0.60
C VAL A 61 -2.26 12.10 0.65
N GLY A 62 -2.61 11.53 -0.51
CA GLY A 62 -3.11 10.16 -0.62
C GLY A 62 -2.11 9.13 -0.09
N SER A 63 -0.84 9.23 -0.47
CA SER A 63 0.24 8.37 0.04
C SER A 63 0.41 8.48 1.55
N GLY A 64 0.33 9.70 2.09
CA GLY A 64 0.36 9.95 3.54
C GLY A 64 -0.78 9.26 4.28
N VAL A 65 -2.01 9.40 3.77
CA VAL A 65 -3.20 8.77 4.37
C VAL A 65 -3.10 7.24 4.32
N VAL A 66 -2.92 6.65 3.14
CA VAL A 66 -2.91 5.18 3.01
C VAL A 66 -1.70 4.57 3.71
N GLY A 67 -0.53 5.20 3.66
CA GLY A 67 0.67 4.75 4.35
C GLY A 67 0.48 4.75 5.87
N THR A 68 -0.13 5.79 6.43
CA THR A 68 -0.45 5.87 7.87
C THR A 68 -1.45 4.77 8.27
N VAL A 69 -2.49 4.53 7.48
CA VAL A 69 -3.45 3.45 7.73
C VAL A 69 -2.75 2.08 7.70
N LEU A 70 -1.85 1.86 6.74
CA LEU A 70 -1.08 0.62 6.64
C LEU A 70 -0.14 0.40 7.84
N LEU A 71 0.36 1.44 8.48
CA LEU A 71 1.18 1.34 9.69
C LEU A 71 0.34 1.19 10.96
N ALA A 72 -0.91 1.64 10.94
CA ALA A 72 -1.77 1.65 12.12
C ALA A 72 -2.17 0.22 12.56
N PRO A 73 -2.38 0.00 13.87
CA PRO A 73 -2.80 -1.29 14.42
C PRO A 73 -4.31 -1.51 14.26
N VAL A 74 -4.86 -1.33 13.05
CA VAL A 74 -6.32 -1.36 12.77
C VAL A 74 -6.97 -2.72 13.04
N ARG A 75 -6.19 -3.80 13.10
CA ARG A 75 -6.69 -5.13 13.48
C ARG A 75 -7.22 -5.20 14.91
N ARG A 76 -6.95 -4.18 15.74
CA ARG A 76 -7.58 -4.02 17.06
C ARG A 76 -9.09 -3.79 16.97
N LEU A 77 -9.61 -3.31 15.82
CA LEU A 77 -11.04 -3.16 15.53
C LEU A 77 -11.75 -4.49 15.21
N GLY A 78 -11.02 -5.60 15.24
CA GLY A 78 -11.44 -6.92 14.83
C GLY A 78 -10.71 -7.40 13.56
N ARG A 79 -10.44 -8.71 13.49
CA ARG A 79 -9.60 -9.27 12.42
C ARG A 79 -10.17 -9.00 11.04
N ASN A 80 -11.45 -9.30 10.81
CA ASN A 80 -12.08 -9.14 9.49
C ASN A 80 -12.18 -7.67 9.06
N ALA A 81 -12.61 -6.79 9.96
CA ALA A 81 -12.70 -5.36 9.68
C ALA A 81 -11.30 -4.76 9.46
N GLY A 82 -10.33 -5.12 10.29
CA GLY A 82 -8.96 -4.66 10.16
C GLY A 82 -8.30 -5.12 8.85
N ASP A 83 -8.48 -6.39 8.47
CA ASP A 83 -7.95 -6.92 7.22
C ASP A 83 -8.60 -6.23 6.00
N LEU A 84 -9.91 -5.97 6.04
CA LEU A 84 -10.60 -5.22 4.98
C LEU A 84 -10.03 -3.79 4.84
N ILE A 85 -9.87 -3.07 5.95
CA ILE A 85 -9.31 -1.71 5.94
C ILE A 85 -7.88 -1.72 5.36
N LEU A 86 -7.04 -2.68 5.78
CA LEU A 86 -5.67 -2.80 5.30
C LEU A 86 -5.61 -3.16 3.81
N VAL A 87 -6.48 -4.05 3.33
CA VAL A 87 -6.56 -4.41 1.91
C VAL A 87 -7.02 -3.21 1.08
N LEU A 88 -8.03 -2.46 1.52
CA LEU A 88 -8.48 -1.26 0.82
C LEU A 88 -7.38 -0.18 0.77
N ALA A 89 -6.65 0.03 1.88
CA ALA A 89 -5.52 0.94 1.91
C ALA A 89 -4.39 0.48 0.99
N ALA A 90 -4.09 -0.83 0.95
CA ALA A 90 -3.08 -1.40 0.07
C ALA A 90 -3.47 -1.25 -1.41
N LEU A 91 -4.72 -1.50 -1.78
CA LEU A 91 -5.22 -1.29 -3.14
C LEU A 91 -5.18 0.19 -3.54
N GLY A 92 -5.52 1.10 -2.62
CA GLY A 92 -5.39 2.54 -2.84
C GLY A 92 -3.94 2.95 -3.08
N ALA A 93 -3.00 2.43 -2.28
CA ALA A 93 -1.57 2.69 -2.46
C ALA A 93 -1.03 2.13 -3.79
N ILE A 94 -1.43 0.92 -4.17
CA ILE A 94 -1.10 0.34 -5.49
C ILE A 94 -1.67 1.20 -6.61
N GLY A 95 -2.90 1.70 -6.47
CA GLY A 95 -3.52 2.59 -7.45
C GLY A 95 -2.74 3.90 -7.65
N ILE A 96 -2.26 4.52 -6.54
CA ILE A 96 -1.40 5.71 -6.61
C ILE A 96 -0.08 5.37 -7.32
N ALA A 97 0.61 4.30 -6.91
CA ALA A 97 1.89 3.90 -7.46
C ALA A 97 1.81 3.55 -8.95
N VAL A 98 0.84 2.72 -9.35
CA VAL A 98 0.65 2.35 -10.76
C VAL A 98 0.21 3.56 -11.60
N GLY A 99 -0.65 4.42 -11.06
CA GLY A 99 -1.05 5.67 -11.71
C GLY A 99 0.12 6.62 -11.93
N SER A 100 1.00 6.77 -10.93
CA SER A 100 2.25 7.54 -11.03
C SER A 100 3.17 6.99 -12.12
N LEU A 101 3.46 5.68 -12.09
CA LEU A 101 4.27 4.99 -13.10
C LEU A 101 3.71 5.18 -14.52
N ALA A 102 2.41 4.96 -14.70
CA ALA A 102 1.76 5.10 -16.00
C ALA A 102 1.82 6.54 -16.51
N SER A 103 1.56 7.53 -15.64
CA SER A 103 1.63 8.94 -15.98
C SER A 103 3.05 9.37 -16.40
N LEU A 104 4.06 8.88 -15.68
CA LEU A 104 5.45 9.15 -16.01
C LEU A 104 5.82 8.57 -17.38
N LEU A 105 5.50 7.30 -17.62
CA LEU A 105 5.79 6.66 -18.92
C LEU A 105 5.09 7.37 -20.08
N VAL A 106 3.83 7.78 -19.89
CA VAL A 106 3.10 8.53 -20.92
C VAL A 106 3.77 9.87 -21.18
N SER A 107 4.20 10.61 -20.13
CA SER A 107 4.81 11.93 -20.27
C SER A 107 6.17 11.93 -20.97
N GLU A 108 6.86 10.78 -21.07
CA GLU A 108 8.09 10.63 -21.86
C GLU A 108 7.84 10.59 -23.38
N TYR A 109 6.67 10.09 -23.81
CA TYR A 109 6.37 9.89 -25.22
C TYR A 109 5.42 10.94 -25.79
N MET A 110 4.58 11.53 -24.97
CA MET A 110 3.61 12.55 -25.37
C MET A 110 3.31 13.54 -24.26
N PRO A 111 2.96 14.79 -24.59
CA PRO A 111 2.61 15.78 -23.58
C PRO A 111 1.41 15.33 -22.74
N LEU A 112 1.63 15.12 -21.43
CA LEU A 112 0.56 14.86 -20.47
C LEU A 112 0.11 16.20 -19.88
N PHE A 113 -1.12 16.62 -20.15
CA PHE A 113 -1.66 17.93 -19.75
C PHE A 113 -0.76 19.13 -20.15
N GLY A 114 -0.09 19.03 -21.31
CA GLY A 114 0.83 20.06 -21.79
C GLY A 114 2.24 20.01 -21.18
N PHE A 115 2.52 19.03 -20.31
CA PHE A 115 3.82 18.78 -19.73
C PHE A 115 4.45 17.54 -20.34
N MET A 116 5.73 17.65 -20.68
CA MET A 116 6.55 16.57 -21.21
C MET A 116 7.81 16.42 -20.36
N GLU A 117 8.07 15.24 -19.82
CA GLU A 117 9.29 15.00 -19.06
C GLU A 117 10.46 14.77 -20.00
N SER A 118 11.59 15.38 -19.70
CA SER A 118 12.83 15.23 -20.48
C SER A 118 13.94 14.71 -19.57
N GLY A 119 14.22 13.41 -19.67
CA GLY A 119 15.37 12.78 -19.02
C GLY A 119 15.14 12.30 -17.59
N TYR A 120 15.97 11.36 -17.17
CA TYR A 120 15.88 10.69 -15.87
C TYR A 120 16.63 11.48 -14.78
N ARG A 121 15.93 12.39 -14.11
CA ARG A 121 16.42 13.05 -12.90
C ARG A 121 16.33 12.10 -11.70
N LEU A 122 17.13 12.35 -10.65
CA LEU A 122 17.12 11.51 -9.43
C LEU A 122 15.70 11.31 -8.86
N ALA A 123 14.88 12.35 -8.85
CA ALA A 123 13.50 12.27 -8.36
C ALA A 123 12.66 11.26 -9.15
N ILE A 124 12.83 11.18 -10.47
CA ILE A 124 12.14 10.21 -11.33
C ILE A 124 12.60 8.79 -11.02
N VAL A 125 13.91 8.58 -10.88
CA VAL A 125 14.45 7.25 -10.53
C VAL A 125 13.94 6.80 -9.17
N LEU A 126 13.88 7.70 -8.19
CA LEU A 126 13.33 7.39 -6.87
C LEU A 126 11.83 7.10 -6.92
N ALA A 127 11.06 7.87 -7.70
CA ALA A 127 9.64 7.61 -7.91
C ALA A 127 9.43 6.21 -8.51
N LEU A 128 10.10 5.88 -9.62
CA LEU A 128 10.03 4.56 -10.25
C LEU A 128 10.36 3.43 -9.27
N LEU A 129 11.42 3.58 -8.48
CA LEU A 129 11.84 2.59 -7.50
C LEU A 129 10.77 2.39 -6.43
N PHE A 130 10.31 3.46 -5.79
CA PHE A 130 9.36 3.35 -4.68
C PHE A 130 7.96 2.95 -5.14
N ASP A 131 7.51 3.38 -6.32
CA ASP A 131 6.26 2.92 -6.92
C ASP A 131 6.30 1.41 -7.23
N ALA A 132 7.41 0.91 -7.79
CA ALA A 132 7.60 -0.51 -8.03
C ALA A 132 7.63 -1.32 -6.73
N LEU A 133 8.38 -0.87 -5.72
CA LEU A 133 8.43 -1.51 -4.40
C LEU A 133 7.06 -1.53 -3.73
N THR A 134 6.32 -0.42 -3.77
CA THR A 134 4.94 -0.33 -3.25
C THR A 134 4.05 -1.38 -3.89
N THR A 135 4.06 -1.45 -5.23
CA THR A 135 3.23 -2.39 -6.00
C THR A 135 3.56 -3.84 -5.67
N VAL A 136 4.84 -4.19 -5.62
CA VAL A 136 5.29 -5.56 -5.32
C VAL A 136 4.95 -5.97 -3.89
N PHE A 137 5.32 -5.16 -2.90
CA PHE A 137 5.13 -5.54 -1.50
C PHE A 137 3.65 -5.53 -1.10
N LEU A 138 2.89 -4.52 -1.49
CA LEU A 138 1.45 -4.50 -1.17
C LEU A 138 0.65 -5.50 -1.99
N GLY A 139 1.04 -5.78 -3.23
CA GLY A 139 0.48 -6.88 -4.01
C GLY A 139 0.68 -8.23 -3.32
N LEU A 140 1.90 -8.50 -2.83
CA LEU A 140 2.19 -9.70 -2.04
C LEU A 140 1.37 -9.76 -0.76
N PHE A 141 1.23 -8.64 -0.02
CA PHE A 141 0.39 -8.57 1.17
C PHE A 141 -1.07 -8.93 0.86
N VAL A 142 -1.66 -8.30 -0.16
CA VAL A 142 -3.06 -8.56 -0.57
C VAL A 142 -3.25 -10.03 -0.95
N LEU A 143 -2.33 -10.62 -1.70
CA LEU A 143 -2.38 -12.04 -2.09
C LEU A 143 -2.31 -12.97 -0.87
N ILE A 144 -1.46 -12.67 0.12
CA ILE A 144 -1.37 -13.48 1.34
C ILE A 144 -2.67 -13.39 2.14
N VAL A 145 -3.23 -12.19 2.31
CA VAL A 145 -4.50 -12.01 3.02
C VAL A 145 -5.63 -12.78 2.32
N ALA A 146 -5.75 -12.64 0.99
CA ALA A 146 -6.77 -13.33 0.20
C ALA A 146 -6.67 -14.86 0.33
N ARG A 147 -5.46 -15.42 0.24
CA ARG A 147 -5.23 -16.87 0.42
C ARG A 147 -5.59 -17.35 1.82
N ASN A 148 -5.27 -16.57 2.85
CA ASN A 148 -5.60 -16.92 4.23
C ASN A 148 -7.11 -16.92 4.47
N HIS A 149 -7.86 -16.00 3.87
CA HIS A 149 -9.32 -16.00 3.93
C HIS A 149 -9.95 -17.18 3.17
N ALA A 150 -9.43 -17.49 1.98
CA ALA A 150 -9.92 -18.64 1.18
C ALA A 150 -9.67 -20.00 1.85
N ALA A 151 -8.65 -20.11 2.69
CA ALA A 151 -8.32 -21.34 3.42
C ALA A 151 -9.14 -21.54 4.71
N GLN A 152 -10.00 -20.59 5.10
CA GLN A 152 -10.89 -20.75 6.26
C GLN A 152 -12.12 -21.58 5.85
N PRO A 153 -12.45 -22.71 6.56
CA PRO A 153 -13.64 -23.47 6.25
C PRO A 153 -14.89 -22.61 6.49
N PRO A 154 -15.96 -22.79 5.67
CA PRO A 154 -17.21 -22.08 5.88
C PRO A 154 -17.75 -22.37 7.28
N ILE A 155 -18.21 -21.32 7.96
CA ILE A 155 -18.85 -21.43 9.27
C ILE A 155 -20.13 -22.26 9.06
N THR A 156 -20.08 -23.55 9.36
CA THR A 156 -21.26 -24.40 9.35
C THR A 156 -22.21 -23.95 10.47
N THR A 157 -23.31 -23.32 10.08
CA THR A 157 -24.40 -22.83 10.95
C THR A 157 -25.22 -23.95 11.54
N GLU A 158 -24.67 -25.16 11.69
CA GLU A 158 -25.37 -26.34 12.18
C GLU A 158 -25.52 -26.48 13.71
N ARG A 159 -25.32 -25.39 14.48
CA ARG A 159 -25.44 -25.49 15.94
C ARG A 159 -26.69 -24.82 16.53
N LYS A 160 -27.85 -24.88 15.85
CA LYS A 160 -29.11 -24.35 16.41
C LYS A 160 -30.32 -25.25 16.17
N ALA A 161 -30.14 -26.55 16.35
CA ALA A 161 -31.28 -27.48 16.37
C ALA A 161 -31.01 -28.61 17.38
N ARG A 162 -30.84 -28.27 18.67
CA ARG A 162 -31.11 -29.19 19.80
C ARG A 162 -31.52 -28.37 21.02
#